data_254bfcb6411dcfc17aa7bb5fc361bd8a
#
_entry.id   254bfcb6411dcfc17aa7bb5fc361bd8a
#
_cell.length_a   1.000
_cell.length_b   1.000
_cell.length_c   1.000
_cell.angle_alpha   90.00
_cell.angle_beta   90.00
_cell.angle_gamma   90.00
#
_symmetry.space_group_name_H-M   'P 1'
#
loop_
_entity.id
_entity.type
_entity.pdbx_description
1 polymer ?
#
loop_
_entity_poly.entity_id
_entity_poly.type
_entity_poly.pdbx_seq_one_letter_code
_entity_poly.pdbx_strand_id
1 'polypeptide(L)'
;MPATLAFSLKQARRLALAAQGFNGRQPPTVRAPQVNRLIERLGLLQIDSVNAVVRSHYLPLFSRLGAYSSDLLDQAAWSSGRRRTLFEYWGHEASLLPLAMYPLLGWRMQRAKRGEDIYQQLAKFGREQQDVVRRVLRTVEAQGALGAGSLSTREDKAGPWWDWSAEKQALEWLFAAGEVTVAGRRGFERLYDLPERVIPASILQPPLPDEACAQRGLLLHAAQALGVGTEKDLRDYFRLNPGDARPRLAELVEDGQLQTCEVAGWRQIAYCLPEPKVPRKVIASALLSPFDSLIWERSRTERLFDFRYRLEIYTPQDKRVYGYYVLPFLYNERIAARVDLRAERASGRLAVHAVHEEEPGLEDEGMLALALNLRRMADWLGLARVQLNCQRESAGRLRVALAQTGGD
;
A
#
# COMPACT_ATOMS: atom_id res chain seq x y z
N MET A 1 30.87 21.85 11.60
CA MET A 1 29.58 21.22 11.31
C MET A 1 29.82 20.20 10.22
N PRO A 2 29.33 18.96 10.30
CA PRO A 2 29.41 18.05 9.16
C PRO A 2 28.72 18.71 7.96
N ALA A 3 29.28 18.53 6.76
CA ALA A 3 28.73 19.09 5.53
C ALA A 3 27.30 18.55 5.35
N THR A 4 26.34 19.43 5.12
CA THR A 4 24.95 19.01 4.82
C THR A 4 24.96 18.18 3.55
N LEU A 5 24.44 16.97 3.63
CA LEU A 5 24.34 16.06 2.48
C LEU A 5 23.38 16.66 1.44
N ALA A 6 23.81 16.76 0.19
CA ALA A 6 23.03 17.35 -0.89
C ALA A 6 22.83 16.35 -2.05
N PHE A 7 21.62 16.27 -2.58
CA PHE A 7 21.28 15.46 -3.74
C PHE A 7 20.73 16.30 -4.87
N SER A 8 21.11 15.99 -6.09
CA SER A 8 20.32 16.40 -7.25
C SER A 8 18.95 15.70 -7.23
N LEU A 9 17.96 16.27 -7.91
CA LEU A 9 16.65 15.63 -8.05
C LEU A 9 16.76 14.23 -8.66
N LYS A 10 17.69 14.04 -9.60
CA LYS A 10 17.96 12.73 -10.20
C LYS A 10 18.46 11.70 -9.17
N GLN A 11 19.38 12.10 -8.29
CA GLN A 11 19.87 11.24 -7.20
C GLN A 11 18.77 10.89 -6.19
N ALA A 12 17.96 11.88 -5.79
CA ALA A 12 16.83 11.66 -4.90
C ALA A 12 15.81 10.67 -5.49
N ARG A 13 15.51 10.79 -6.79
CA ARG A 13 14.63 9.87 -7.53
C ARG A 13 15.20 8.45 -7.54
N ARG A 14 16.49 8.29 -7.80
CA ARG A 14 17.16 6.98 -7.78
C ARG A 14 17.16 6.34 -6.40
N LEU A 15 17.41 7.13 -5.35
CA LEU A 15 17.29 6.67 -3.96
C LEU A 15 15.89 6.15 -3.67
N ALA A 16 14.87 6.93 -4.02
CA ALA A 16 13.47 6.56 -3.81
C ALA A 16 13.10 5.27 -4.58
N LEU A 17 13.47 5.15 -5.84
CA LEU A 17 13.21 3.97 -6.65
C LEU A 17 13.94 2.72 -6.09
N ALA A 18 15.20 2.88 -5.69
CA ALA A 18 15.97 1.80 -5.09
C ALA A 18 15.39 1.34 -3.76
N ALA A 19 15.04 2.28 -2.87
CA ALA A 19 14.41 1.99 -1.60
C ALA A 19 13.09 1.21 -1.78
N GLN A 20 12.32 1.58 -2.79
CA GLN A 20 11.06 0.93 -3.16
C GLN A 20 11.22 -0.39 -3.93
N GLY A 21 12.45 -0.86 -4.16
CA GLY A 21 12.72 -2.18 -4.78
C GLY A 21 12.73 -2.21 -6.30
N PHE A 22 12.82 -1.05 -6.99
CA PHE A 22 12.87 -0.98 -8.45
C PHE A 22 14.30 -1.02 -9.04
N ASN A 23 15.31 -1.37 -8.25
CA ASN A 23 16.71 -1.45 -8.70
C ASN A 23 17.23 -2.87 -8.94
N GLY A 24 16.37 -3.88 -8.83
CA GLY A 24 16.74 -5.28 -8.96
C GLY A 24 16.18 -5.95 -10.22
N ARG A 25 16.76 -7.08 -10.60
CA ARG A 25 16.16 -7.95 -11.61
C ARG A 25 14.97 -8.69 -10.99
N GLN A 26 13.89 -8.81 -11.75
CA GLN A 26 12.77 -9.67 -11.37
C GLN A 26 13.25 -11.12 -11.33
N PRO A 27 12.93 -11.89 -10.29
CA PRO A 27 13.31 -13.29 -10.22
C PRO A 27 12.53 -14.10 -11.28
N PRO A 28 13.15 -15.15 -11.85
CA PRO A 28 12.46 -16.00 -12.83
C PRO A 28 11.28 -16.76 -12.21
N THR A 29 11.33 -16.99 -10.90
CA THR A 29 10.24 -17.61 -10.11
C THR A 29 10.17 -16.92 -8.76
N VAL A 30 8.97 -16.46 -8.40
CA VAL A 30 8.70 -15.82 -7.11
C VAL A 30 8.26 -16.87 -6.10
N ARG A 31 8.87 -16.85 -4.90
CA ARG A 31 8.56 -17.70 -3.76
C ARG A 31 8.33 -16.88 -2.51
N ALA A 32 7.81 -17.46 -1.45
CA ALA A 32 7.49 -16.76 -0.20
C ALA A 32 8.65 -15.90 0.36
N PRO A 33 9.94 -16.32 0.35
CA PRO A 33 11.00 -15.44 0.84
C PRO A 33 11.21 -14.13 0.07
N GLN A 34 10.95 -14.11 -1.27
CA GLN A 34 11.02 -12.87 -2.04
C GLN A 34 9.84 -11.95 -1.71
N VAL A 35 8.63 -12.53 -1.56
CA VAL A 35 7.43 -11.80 -1.13
C VAL A 35 7.66 -11.16 0.23
N ASN A 36 8.07 -11.93 1.22
CA ASN A 36 8.31 -11.44 2.58
C ASN A 36 9.37 -10.33 2.62
N ARG A 37 10.52 -10.53 1.98
CA ARG A 37 11.60 -9.51 1.92
C ARG A 37 11.14 -8.21 1.28
N LEU A 38 10.30 -8.29 0.24
CA LEU A 38 9.76 -7.08 -0.38
C LEU A 38 8.78 -6.38 0.55
N ILE A 39 7.90 -7.10 1.23
CA ILE A 39 6.95 -6.50 2.18
C ILE A 39 7.69 -5.91 3.39
N GLU A 40 8.71 -6.57 3.90
CA GLU A 40 9.59 -6.04 4.96
C GLU A 40 10.27 -4.74 4.51
N ARG A 41 10.75 -4.67 3.27
CA ARG A 41 11.33 -3.45 2.68
C ARG A 41 10.33 -2.31 2.59
N LEU A 42 9.11 -2.59 2.14
CA LEU A 42 8.03 -1.60 2.01
C LEU A 42 7.38 -1.26 3.36
N GLY A 43 7.51 -2.13 4.36
CA GLY A 43 6.89 -2.01 5.67
C GLY A 43 5.39 -2.27 5.69
N LEU A 44 4.69 -2.10 4.57
CA LEU A 44 3.27 -2.39 4.46
C LEU A 44 2.77 -2.45 3.01
N LEU A 45 1.57 -3.04 2.83
CA LEU A 45 0.80 -3.00 1.59
C LEU A 45 -0.60 -2.48 1.88
N GLN A 46 -1.02 -1.39 1.24
CA GLN A 46 -2.37 -0.84 1.44
C GLN A 46 -3.44 -1.75 0.83
N ILE A 47 -4.47 -2.03 1.61
CA ILE A 47 -5.67 -2.77 1.18
C ILE A 47 -6.73 -1.76 0.76
N ASP A 48 -7.32 -1.97 -0.42
CA ASP A 48 -8.47 -1.20 -0.88
C ASP A 48 -9.54 -2.11 -1.50
N SER A 49 -10.79 -1.64 -1.44
CA SER A 49 -11.96 -2.38 -1.95
C SER A 49 -12.05 -2.41 -3.47
N VAL A 50 -11.44 -1.44 -4.15
CA VAL A 50 -11.45 -1.35 -5.62
C VAL A 50 -10.81 -2.58 -6.25
N ASN A 51 -11.54 -3.22 -7.17
CA ASN A 51 -11.13 -4.44 -7.87
C ASN A 51 -11.32 -4.28 -9.40
N ALA A 52 -10.85 -3.16 -9.95
CA ALA A 52 -10.96 -2.91 -11.39
C ALA A 52 -10.05 -3.84 -12.21
N VAL A 53 -8.84 -4.06 -11.74
CA VAL A 53 -7.85 -5.01 -12.30
C VAL A 53 -7.68 -6.18 -11.35
N VAL A 54 -7.17 -5.90 -10.19
CA VAL A 54 -7.03 -6.79 -9.02
C VAL A 54 -7.04 -5.91 -7.77
N ARG A 55 -7.27 -6.48 -6.59
CA ARG A 55 -7.22 -5.69 -5.36
C ARG A 55 -5.84 -5.08 -5.16
N SER A 56 -5.82 -3.86 -4.62
CA SER A 56 -4.64 -2.98 -4.56
C SER A 56 -3.39 -3.61 -3.97
N HIS A 57 -3.53 -4.43 -2.92
CA HIS A 57 -2.41 -5.03 -2.19
C HIS A 57 -1.62 -6.09 -2.97
N TYR A 58 -2.16 -6.63 -4.07
CA TYR A 58 -1.43 -7.57 -4.93
C TYR A 58 -0.50 -6.86 -5.92
N LEU A 59 -0.86 -5.66 -6.38
CA LEU A 59 -0.13 -4.95 -7.44
C LEU A 59 1.30 -4.53 -7.06
N PRO A 60 1.61 -4.05 -5.82
CA PRO A 60 2.98 -3.67 -5.47
C PRO A 60 3.99 -4.81 -5.56
N LEU A 61 3.55 -6.05 -5.29
CA LEU A 61 4.38 -7.24 -5.47
C LEU A 61 4.60 -7.54 -6.96
N PHE A 62 3.53 -7.52 -7.77
CA PHE A 62 3.62 -7.70 -9.21
C PHE A 62 4.53 -6.65 -9.87
N SER A 63 4.40 -5.38 -9.51
CA SER A 63 5.18 -4.28 -10.07
C SER A 63 6.70 -4.46 -9.86
N ARG A 64 7.11 -5.14 -8.80
CA ARG A 64 8.51 -5.30 -8.43
C ARG A 64 9.07 -6.70 -8.71
N LEU A 65 8.27 -7.73 -8.50
CA LEU A 65 8.69 -9.13 -8.61
C LEU A 65 8.28 -9.77 -9.95
N GLY A 66 7.34 -9.18 -10.68
CA GLY A 66 6.70 -9.80 -11.83
C GLY A 66 5.55 -10.72 -11.43
N ALA A 67 5.16 -11.64 -12.32
CA ALA A 67 4.09 -12.59 -12.07
C ALA A 67 4.41 -13.52 -10.89
N TYR A 68 3.44 -13.70 -9.99
CA TYR A 68 3.55 -14.54 -8.81
C TYR A 68 2.18 -15.15 -8.45
N SER A 69 2.14 -16.25 -7.70
CA SER A 69 0.87 -16.77 -7.17
C SER A 69 0.37 -15.86 -6.04
N SER A 70 -0.86 -15.34 -6.18
CA SER A 70 -1.53 -14.56 -5.12
C SER A 70 -1.62 -15.33 -3.80
N ASP A 71 -1.67 -16.67 -3.86
CA ASP A 71 -1.69 -17.54 -2.69
C ASP A 71 -0.49 -17.33 -1.76
N LEU A 72 0.66 -16.87 -2.30
CA LEU A 72 1.83 -16.56 -1.46
C LEU A 72 1.55 -15.39 -0.51
N LEU A 73 0.85 -14.36 -0.99
CA LEU A 73 0.45 -13.23 -0.16
C LEU A 73 -0.70 -13.62 0.78
N ASP A 74 -1.68 -14.36 0.27
CA ASP A 74 -2.83 -14.81 1.07
C ASP A 74 -2.38 -15.73 2.21
N GLN A 75 -1.44 -16.64 1.95
CA GLN A 75 -0.85 -17.47 2.98
C GLN A 75 -0.06 -16.65 4.01
N ALA A 76 0.73 -15.69 3.56
CA ALA A 76 1.47 -14.80 4.47
C ALA A 76 0.53 -13.97 5.36
N ALA A 77 -0.62 -13.54 4.84
CA ALA A 77 -1.56 -12.66 5.55
C ALA A 77 -2.55 -13.43 6.43
N TRP A 78 -3.09 -14.56 5.93
CA TRP A 78 -4.31 -15.16 6.52
C TRP A 78 -4.19 -16.65 6.85
N SER A 79 -3.02 -17.30 6.65
CA SER A 79 -2.81 -18.66 7.15
C SER A 79 -2.68 -18.69 8.66
N SER A 80 -2.87 -19.87 9.26
CA SER A 80 -2.52 -20.14 10.64
C SER A 80 -1.04 -20.57 10.78
N GLY A 81 -0.47 -20.37 11.96
CA GLY A 81 0.85 -20.86 12.34
C GLY A 81 2.01 -20.17 11.57
N ARG A 82 3.09 -20.93 11.30
CA ARG A 82 4.36 -20.40 10.77
C ARG A 82 4.28 -19.80 9.36
N ARG A 83 3.23 -20.07 8.61
CA ARG A 83 3.04 -19.48 7.28
C ARG A 83 2.57 -18.04 7.33
N ARG A 84 1.92 -17.65 8.43
CA ARG A 84 1.53 -16.26 8.66
C ARG A 84 2.77 -15.43 9.00
N THR A 85 3.06 -14.44 8.21
CA THR A 85 4.14 -13.46 8.41
C THR A 85 3.63 -12.04 8.46
N LEU A 86 2.33 -11.84 8.17
CA LEU A 86 1.67 -10.55 8.12
C LEU A 86 0.45 -10.51 9.04
N PHE A 87 0.09 -9.30 9.45
CA PHE A 87 -1.18 -9.00 10.10
C PHE A 87 -1.84 -7.79 9.42
N GLU A 88 -3.13 -7.63 9.61
CA GLU A 88 -3.88 -6.48 9.11
C GLU A 88 -4.11 -5.47 10.23
N TYR A 89 -3.80 -4.19 9.96
CA TYR A 89 -4.10 -3.09 10.86
C TYR A 89 -4.06 -1.74 10.10
N TRP A 90 -4.32 -0.65 10.81
CA TRP A 90 -4.22 0.71 10.31
C TRP A 90 -2.75 1.15 10.24
N GLY A 91 -2.15 1.09 9.06
CA GLY A 91 -0.82 1.60 8.74
C GLY A 91 -0.95 2.88 7.91
N HIS A 92 -0.82 2.77 6.59
CA HIS A 92 -1.29 3.78 5.63
C HIS A 92 -2.67 3.33 5.18
N GLU A 93 -3.74 3.82 5.83
CA GLU A 93 -5.07 3.25 5.77
C GLU A 93 -5.08 1.76 6.21
N ALA A 94 -6.10 0.98 5.78
CA ALA A 94 -6.09 -0.46 6.01
C ALA A 94 -4.90 -1.10 5.30
N SER A 95 -4.07 -1.84 6.02
CA SER A 95 -2.81 -2.35 5.50
C SER A 95 -2.50 -3.76 5.97
N LEU A 96 -1.78 -4.52 5.14
CA LEU A 96 -1.03 -5.69 5.56
C LEU A 96 0.36 -5.24 5.99
N LEU A 97 0.78 -5.63 7.19
CA LEU A 97 2.07 -5.26 7.80
C LEU A 97 2.83 -6.52 8.23
N PRO A 98 4.17 -6.52 8.19
CA PRO A 98 4.97 -7.59 8.79
C PRO A 98 4.65 -7.77 10.28
N LEU A 99 4.55 -9.01 10.76
CA LEU A 99 4.28 -9.32 12.18
C LEU A 99 5.26 -8.63 13.14
N ALA A 100 6.52 -8.45 12.72
CA ALA A 100 7.52 -7.72 13.51
C ALA A 100 7.16 -6.26 13.79
N MET A 101 6.25 -5.67 13.02
CA MET A 101 5.77 -4.30 13.24
C MET A 101 4.59 -4.22 14.22
N TYR A 102 4.00 -5.34 14.63
CA TYR A 102 2.86 -5.34 15.55
C TYR A 102 3.14 -4.57 16.84
N PRO A 103 4.28 -4.75 17.53
CA PRO A 103 4.59 -4.00 18.74
C PRO A 103 4.69 -2.49 18.52
N LEU A 104 5.13 -2.05 17.33
CA LEU A 104 5.26 -0.63 16.97
C LEU A 104 3.91 0.07 16.78
N LEU A 105 2.81 -0.67 16.73
CA LEU A 105 1.45 -0.14 16.59
C LEU A 105 0.63 -0.25 17.89
N GLY A 106 1.19 -0.85 18.94
CA GLY A 106 0.53 -1.02 20.24
C GLY A 106 0.08 0.30 20.87
N TRP A 107 0.88 1.36 20.78
CA TRP A 107 0.51 2.69 21.26
C TRP A 107 -0.74 3.25 20.56
N ARG A 108 -0.90 2.98 19.26
CA ARG A 108 -2.09 3.40 18.49
C ARG A 108 -3.33 2.64 18.95
N MET A 109 -3.20 1.34 19.24
CA MET A 109 -4.25 0.52 19.83
C MET A 109 -4.66 1.07 21.21
N GLN A 110 -3.71 1.47 22.05
CA GLN A 110 -3.99 2.07 23.34
C GLN A 110 -4.66 3.45 23.22
N ARG A 111 -4.23 4.32 22.28
CA ARG A 111 -4.93 5.57 21.98
C ARG A 111 -6.36 5.31 21.51
N ALA A 112 -6.57 4.40 20.60
CA ALA A 112 -7.90 4.02 20.12
C ALA A 112 -8.81 3.53 21.24
N LYS A 113 -8.30 2.75 22.20
CA LYS A 113 -9.00 2.29 23.38
C LYS A 113 -9.47 3.44 24.27
N ARG A 114 -8.71 4.53 24.34
CA ARG A 114 -9.11 5.78 25.01
C ARG A 114 -10.01 6.68 24.17
N GLY A 115 -10.31 6.30 22.92
CA GLY A 115 -11.09 7.09 21.97
C GLY A 115 -10.29 8.22 21.29
N GLU A 116 -8.96 8.09 21.27
CA GLU A 116 -8.02 9.01 20.62
C GLU A 116 -7.60 8.47 19.26
N ASP A 117 -7.29 9.35 18.30
CA ASP A 117 -6.76 9.03 16.97
C ASP A 117 -7.62 8.05 16.12
N ILE A 118 -8.91 7.97 16.41
CA ILE A 118 -9.91 7.21 15.64
C ILE A 118 -11.08 8.12 15.23
N TYR A 119 -11.92 7.65 14.30
CA TYR A 119 -13.11 8.39 13.87
C TYR A 119 -14.00 8.76 15.09
N GLN A 120 -14.42 10.02 15.17
CA GLN A 120 -15.19 10.54 16.30
C GLN A 120 -16.47 9.71 16.60
N GLN A 121 -17.17 9.26 15.56
CA GLN A 121 -18.35 8.40 15.72
C GLN A 121 -17.98 7.06 16.36
N LEU A 122 -16.84 6.47 15.98
CA LEU A 122 -16.36 5.22 16.55
C LEU A 122 -15.91 5.40 18.01
N ALA A 123 -15.22 6.51 18.31
CA ALA A 123 -14.84 6.89 19.67
C ALA A 123 -16.08 7.11 20.57
N LYS A 124 -17.10 7.78 20.05
CA LYS A 124 -18.39 7.98 20.73
C LYS A 124 -19.07 6.65 21.00
N PHE A 125 -19.20 5.80 19.97
CA PHE A 125 -19.77 4.47 20.08
C PHE A 125 -19.06 3.63 21.15
N GLY A 126 -17.73 3.60 21.13
CA GLY A 126 -16.94 2.87 22.11
C GLY A 126 -17.18 3.32 23.56
N ARG A 127 -17.45 4.61 23.80
CA ARG A 127 -17.79 5.13 25.15
C ARG A 127 -19.21 4.81 25.55
N GLU A 128 -20.17 4.97 24.66
CA GLU A 128 -21.62 4.92 24.97
C GLU A 128 -22.22 3.51 24.90
N GLN A 129 -21.60 2.60 24.10
CA GLN A 129 -22.15 1.29 23.79
C GLN A 129 -21.28 0.13 24.33
N GLN A 130 -20.71 0.30 25.52
CA GLN A 130 -19.83 -0.70 26.15
C GLN A 130 -20.47 -2.08 26.32
N ASP A 131 -21.80 -2.15 26.51
CA ASP A 131 -22.49 -3.43 26.63
C ASP A 131 -22.50 -4.20 25.31
N VAL A 132 -22.69 -3.50 24.18
CA VAL A 132 -22.61 -4.09 22.85
C VAL A 132 -21.18 -4.55 22.57
N VAL A 133 -20.17 -3.70 22.87
CA VAL A 133 -18.76 -4.04 22.70
C VAL A 133 -18.39 -5.31 23.47
N ARG A 134 -18.77 -5.38 24.78
CA ARG A 134 -18.51 -6.57 25.61
C ARG A 134 -19.23 -7.81 25.11
N ARG A 135 -20.48 -7.67 24.66
CA ARG A 135 -21.26 -8.79 24.11
C ARG A 135 -20.57 -9.35 22.85
N VAL A 136 -20.17 -8.48 21.92
CA VAL A 136 -19.49 -8.89 20.69
C VAL A 136 -18.14 -9.54 20.99
N LEU A 137 -17.34 -8.99 21.91
CA LEU A 137 -16.07 -9.59 22.31
C LEU A 137 -16.27 -11.01 22.88
N ARG A 138 -17.23 -11.20 23.81
CA ARG A 138 -17.56 -12.54 24.34
C ARG A 138 -18.01 -13.51 23.25
N THR A 139 -18.68 -13.03 22.22
CA THR A 139 -19.06 -13.88 21.08
C THR A 139 -17.84 -14.34 20.30
N VAL A 140 -16.88 -13.42 20.05
CA VAL A 140 -15.59 -13.78 19.41
C VAL A 140 -14.81 -14.77 20.29
N GLU A 141 -14.76 -14.54 21.62
CA GLU A 141 -14.12 -15.45 22.58
C GLU A 141 -14.70 -16.87 22.50
N ALA A 142 -16.03 -16.97 22.45
CA ALA A 142 -16.77 -18.25 22.50
C ALA A 142 -16.74 -18.99 21.14
N GLN A 143 -16.85 -18.27 20.02
CA GLN A 143 -17.05 -18.87 18.70
C GLN A 143 -15.80 -18.90 17.82
N GLY A 144 -14.75 -18.14 18.16
CA GLY A 144 -13.56 -17.96 17.31
C GLY A 144 -13.82 -16.98 16.19
N ALA A 145 -13.07 -17.14 15.08
CA ALA A 145 -13.07 -16.21 13.99
C ALA A 145 -14.46 -15.99 13.35
N LEU A 146 -14.97 -14.76 13.39
CA LEU A 146 -16.27 -14.39 12.83
C LEU A 146 -16.28 -13.02 12.16
N GLY A 147 -17.17 -12.82 11.21
CA GLY A 147 -17.41 -11.57 10.51
C GLY A 147 -18.65 -10.83 11.03
N ALA A 148 -18.79 -9.56 10.65
CA ALA A 148 -19.93 -8.74 11.01
C ALA A 148 -21.27 -9.35 10.54
N GLY A 149 -21.26 -10.03 9.39
CA GLY A 149 -22.45 -10.69 8.85
C GLY A 149 -22.97 -11.83 9.71
N SER A 150 -22.12 -12.49 10.50
CA SER A 150 -22.53 -13.58 11.42
C SER A 150 -23.15 -13.06 12.72
N LEU A 151 -22.94 -11.80 13.06
CA LEU A 151 -23.46 -11.17 14.28
C LEU A 151 -24.77 -10.40 14.05
N SER A 152 -25.11 -10.12 12.81
CA SER A 152 -26.29 -9.33 12.48
C SER A 152 -27.56 -10.13 12.76
N THR A 153 -28.36 -9.65 13.70
CA THR A 153 -29.71 -10.16 13.99
C THR A 153 -30.80 -9.44 13.18
N ARG A 154 -30.41 -8.52 12.30
CA ARG A 154 -31.35 -7.73 11.49
C ARG A 154 -31.90 -8.56 10.34
N GLU A 155 -33.18 -8.88 10.40
CA GLU A 155 -33.98 -9.37 9.26
C GLU A 155 -34.26 -8.28 8.22
N ASP A 156 -34.20 -6.99 8.61
CA ASP A 156 -34.44 -5.84 7.75
C ASP A 156 -33.15 -5.16 7.27
N LYS A 157 -32.86 -5.32 6.00
CA LYS A 157 -31.85 -4.52 5.27
C LYS A 157 -32.42 -3.14 4.88
N ALA A 158 -32.91 -2.38 5.84
CA ALA A 158 -33.47 -1.04 5.58
C ALA A 158 -32.50 0.04 6.07
N GLY A 159 -31.66 0.53 5.16
CA GLY A 159 -30.77 1.68 5.37
C GLY A 159 -29.75 1.81 4.25
N PRO A 160 -29.18 3.01 4.03
CA PRO A 160 -28.07 3.19 3.08
C PRO A 160 -26.93 2.20 3.40
N TRP A 161 -26.21 1.71 2.41
CA TRP A 161 -25.15 0.71 2.56
C TRP A 161 -23.99 1.10 3.51
N TRP A 162 -23.92 2.37 3.90
CA TRP A 162 -22.97 2.91 4.90
C TRP A 162 -23.49 2.93 6.33
N ASP A 163 -24.76 2.50 6.57
CA ASP A 163 -25.33 2.45 7.92
C ASP A 163 -24.86 1.17 8.62
N TRP A 164 -23.80 1.28 9.41
CA TRP A 164 -23.20 0.16 10.10
C TRP A 164 -24.07 -0.30 11.25
N SER A 165 -24.32 -1.61 11.34
CA SER A 165 -24.97 -2.18 12.52
C SER A 165 -24.12 -1.94 13.78
N ALA A 166 -24.75 -1.98 14.94
CA ALA A 166 -24.06 -1.81 16.22
C ALA A 166 -22.94 -2.87 16.40
N GLU A 167 -23.18 -4.10 15.95
CA GLU A 167 -22.21 -5.20 16.00
C GLU A 167 -21.00 -4.93 15.11
N LYS A 168 -21.22 -4.36 13.92
CA LYS A 168 -20.11 -3.96 13.05
C LYS A 168 -19.30 -2.82 13.63
N GLN A 169 -19.95 -1.82 14.23
CA GLN A 169 -19.26 -0.73 14.93
C GLN A 169 -18.45 -1.26 16.12
N ALA A 170 -18.99 -2.23 16.87
CA ALA A 170 -18.28 -2.87 17.97
C ALA A 170 -17.03 -3.62 17.48
N LEU A 171 -17.13 -4.39 16.40
CA LEU A 171 -15.96 -5.07 15.80
C LEU A 171 -14.89 -4.10 15.32
N GLU A 172 -15.27 -3.00 14.66
CA GLU A 172 -14.32 -2.00 14.21
C GLU A 172 -13.65 -1.25 15.37
N TRP A 173 -14.39 -1.01 16.46
CA TRP A 173 -13.81 -0.44 17.68
C TRP A 173 -12.84 -1.41 18.36
N LEU A 174 -13.26 -2.67 18.54
CA LEU A 174 -12.42 -3.73 19.12
C LEU A 174 -11.14 -3.94 18.29
N PHE A 175 -11.25 -3.89 16.97
CA PHE A 175 -10.12 -3.98 16.06
C PHE A 175 -9.18 -2.77 16.19
N ALA A 176 -9.73 -1.56 16.23
CA ALA A 176 -8.92 -0.36 16.44
C ALA A 176 -8.22 -0.38 17.81
N ALA A 177 -8.90 -0.88 18.85
CA ALA A 177 -8.36 -1.01 20.21
C ALA A 177 -7.39 -2.19 20.38
N GLY A 178 -7.22 -3.04 19.36
CA GLY A 178 -6.35 -4.22 19.42
C GLY A 178 -6.91 -5.39 20.26
N GLU A 179 -8.18 -5.33 20.66
CA GLU A 179 -8.87 -6.40 21.41
C GLU A 179 -9.22 -7.60 20.50
N VAL A 180 -9.35 -7.36 19.20
CA VAL A 180 -9.44 -8.38 18.16
C VAL A 180 -8.50 -8.04 17.00
N THR A 181 -8.12 -9.05 16.24
CA THR A 181 -7.34 -8.91 15.02
C THR A 181 -7.97 -9.68 13.87
N VAL A 182 -7.51 -9.45 12.64
CA VAL A 182 -8.03 -10.16 11.47
C VAL A 182 -7.40 -11.55 11.37
N ALA A 183 -8.19 -12.57 11.62
CA ALA A 183 -7.79 -13.97 11.46
C ALA A 183 -7.76 -14.40 9.99
N GLY A 184 -8.66 -13.87 9.17
CA GLY A 184 -8.80 -14.20 7.78
C GLY A 184 -9.82 -13.33 7.07
N ARG A 185 -10.12 -13.69 5.82
CA ARG A 185 -11.14 -13.01 5.02
C ARG A 185 -12.06 -14.01 4.31
N ARG A 186 -13.35 -13.67 4.25
CA ARG A 186 -14.33 -14.36 3.41
C ARG A 186 -14.72 -13.41 2.28
N GLY A 187 -14.16 -13.62 1.08
CA GLY A 187 -14.19 -12.62 0.03
C GLY A 187 -13.46 -11.33 0.48
N PHE A 188 -14.18 -10.24 0.69
CA PHE A 188 -13.58 -8.99 1.22
C PHE A 188 -13.98 -8.68 2.66
N GLU A 189 -14.86 -9.48 3.26
CA GLU A 189 -15.24 -9.36 4.66
C GLU A 189 -14.10 -9.83 5.56
N ARG A 190 -13.76 -9.03 6.59
CA ARG A 190 -12.82 -9.40 7.64
C ARG A 190 -13.47 -10.43 8.60
N LEU A 191 -12.70 -11.45 8.96
CA LEU A 191 -13.02 -12.36 10.04
C LEU A 191 -12.12 -12.03 11.23
N TYR A 192 -12.73 -11.65 12.35
CA TYR A 192 -12.04 -11.19 13.54
C TYR A 192 -11.93 -12.30 14.58
N ASP A 193 -10.76 -12.44 15.19
CA ASP A 193 -10.52 -13.35 16.33
C ASP A 193 -9.63 -12.68 17.36
N LEU A 194 -9.41 -13.32 18.49
CA LEU A 194 -8.52 -12.82 19.54
C LEU A 194 -7.06 -12.79 19.05
N PRO A 195 -6.29 -11.75 19.41
CA PRO A 195 -4.87 -11.66 19.04
C PRO A 195 -4.08 -12.91 19.41
N GLU A 196 -4.32 -13.52 20.58
CA GLU A 196 -3.60 -14.68 21.09
C GLU A 196 -3.80 -15.94 20.24
N ARG A 197 -4.88 -16.00 19.45
CA ARG A 197 -5.17 -17.11 18.53
C ARG A 197 -4.55 -16.90 17.14
N VAL A 198 -4.21 -15.67 16.81
CA VAL A 198 -3.82 -15.25 15.44
C VAL A 198 -2.36 -14.84 15.36
N ILE A 199 -1.89 -14.05 16.34
CA ILE A 199 -0.54 -13.51 16.39
C ILE A 199 0.34 -14.45 17.22
N PRO A 200 1.54 -14.81 16.73
CA PRO A 200 2.44 -15.67 17.48
C PRO A 200 2.79 -15.12 18.88
N ALA A 201 2.84 -16.00 19.88
CA ALA A 201 3.18 -15.62 21.25
C ALA A 201 4.52 -14.89 21.36
N SER A 202 5.50 -15.24 20.52
CA SER A 202 6.79 -14.54 20.45
C SER A 202 6.70 -13.05 20.09
N ILE A 203 5.59 -12.62 19.50
CA ILE A 203 5.31 -11.22 19.17
C ILE A 203 4.49 -10.54 20.28
N LEU A 204 3.57 -11.28 20.93
CA LEU A 204 2.68 -10.72 21.94
C LEU A 204 3.29 -10.67 23.34
N GLN A 205 4.15 -11.65 23.72
CA GLN A 205 4.72 -11.75 25.06
C GLN A 205 5.73 -10.66 25.43
N PRO A 206 6.62 -10.19 24.52
CA PRO A 206 7.51 -9.10 24.88
C PRO A 206 6.72 -7.84 25.24
N PRO A 207 7.20 -7.04 26.22
CA PRO A 207 6.54 -5.78 26.55
C PRO A 207 6.51 -4.85 25.33
N LEU A 208 5.39 -4.16 25.15
CA LEU A 208 5.29 -3.18 24.08
C LEU A 208 6.29 -2.05 24.32
N PRO A 209 6.96 -1.54 23.27
CA PRO A 209 7.78 -0.36 23.39
C PRO A 209 6.93 0.84 23.82
N ASP A 210 7.52 1.79 24.53
CA ASP A 210 6.85 3.05 24.78
C ASP A 210 6.49 3.76 23.46
N GLU A 211 5.58 4.71 23.57
CA GLU A 211 5.03 5.40 22.42
C GLU A 211 6.10 6.11 21.58
N ALA A 212 7.07 6.77 22.25
CA ALA A 212 8.15 7.48 21.58
C ALA A 212 9.08 6.52 20.83
N CYS A 213 9.43 5.40 21.43
CA CYS A 213 10.25 4.35 20.82
C CYS A 213 9.53 3.73 19.61
N ALA A 214 8.24 3.42 19.75
CA ALA A 214 7.44 2.88 18.65
C ALA A 214 7.34 3.86 17.46
N GLN A 215 7.08 5.14 17.73
CA GLN A 215 7.01 6.18 16.71
C GLN A 215 8.36 6.39 16.00
N ARG A 216 9.50 6.37 16.72
CA ARG A 216 10.83 6.38 16.11
C ARG A 216 11.02 5.17 15.18
N GLY A 217 10.65 3.98 15.64
CA GLY A 217 10.69 2.77 14.81
C GLY A 217 9.91 2.90 13.51
N LEU A 218 8.68 3.42 13.56
CA LEU A 218 7.85 3.66 12.37
C LEU A 218 8.48 4.69 11.42
N LEU A 219 9.07 5.77 11.93
CA LEU A 219 9.74 6.78 11.11
C LEU A 219 11.01 6.26 10.45
N LEU A 220 11.77 5.38 11.12
CA LEU A 220 12.92 4.69 10.52
C LEU A 220 12.48 3.75 9.39
N HIS A 221 11.40 2.98 9.59
CA HIS A 221 10.82 2.16 8.52
C HIS A 221 10.36 3.01 7.34
N ALA A 222 9.72 4.17 7.60
CA ALA A 222 9.33 5.10 6.55
C ALA A 222 10.55 5.63 5.78
N ALA A 223 11.62 6.02 6.46
CA ALA A 223 12.86 6.49 5.85
C ALA A 223 13.52 5.39 5.00
N GLN A 224 13.54 4.14 5.48
CA GLN A 224 13.99 2.97 4.73
C GLN A 224 13.20 2.77 3.45
N ALA A 225 11.86 2.80 3.56
CA ALA A 225 10.96 2.56 2.43
C ALA A 225 11.00 3.70 1.40
N LEU A 226 11.15 4.96 1.85
CA LEU A 226 11.15 6.13 0.98
C LEU A 226 12.52 6.49 0.40
N GLY A 227 13.62 6.07 1.06
CA GLY A 227 15.01 6.39 0.71
C GLY A 227 15.39 7.83 1.03
N VAL A 228 14.57 8.79 0.63
CA VAL A 228 14.67 10.23 0.96
C VAL A 228 13.26 10.81 1.03
N GLY A 229 13.00 11.65 2.01
CA GLY A 229 11.69 12.29 2.19
C GLY A 229 11.73 13.47 3.16
N THR A 230 10.77 14.37 3.04
CA THR A 230 10.55 15.46 4.00
C THR A 230 9.89 14.92 5.28
N GLU A 231 9.80 15.74 6.34
CA GLU A 231 9.04 15.40 7.54
C GLU A 231 7.63 14.91 7.19
N LYS A 232 6.93 15.63 6.30
CA LYS A 232 5.59 15.28 5.86
C LYS A 232 5.56 13.92 5.16
N ASP A 233 6.53 13.62 4.30
CA ASP A 233 6.57 12.35 3.58
C ASP A 233 6.77 11.16 4.55
N LEU A 234 7.67 11.32 5.52
CA LEU A 234 7.98 10.28 6.50
C LEU A 234 6.80 9.98 7.44
N ARG A 235 6.18 11.01 7.99
CA ARG A 235 5.05 10.81 8.90
C ARG A 235 3.79 10.30 8.20
N ASP A 236 3.56 10.72 6.94
CA ASP A 236 2.42 10.28 6.15
C ASP A 236 2.48 8.78 5.88
N TYR A 237 3.67 8.19 5.80
CA TYR A 237 3.85 6.77 5.49
C TYR A 237 3.08 5.85 6.45
N PHE A 238 3.09 6.16 7.74
CA PHE A 238 2.34 5.45 8.78
C PHE A 238 1.28 6.32 9.45
N ARG A 239 0.86 7.42 8.83
CA ARG A 239 -0.18 8.32 9.34
C ARG A 239 0.10 8.84 10.76
N LEU A 240 1.35 9.24 11.05
CA LEU A 240 1.67 9.91 12.31
C LEU A 240 1.24 11.38 12.26
N ASN A 241 0.78 11.89 13.41
CA ASN A 241 0.48 13.30 13.57
C ASN A 241 1.77 14.14 13.57
N PRO A 242 1.74 15.41 13.11
CA PRO A 242 2.91 16.28 13.15
C PRO A 242 3.49 16.48 14.57
N GLY A 243 2.61 16.53 15.60
CA GLY A 243 3.01 16.64 16.99
C GLY A 243 3.81 15.46 17.51
N ASP A 244 3.47 14.25 17.02
CA ASP A 244 4.19 13.03 17.36
C ASP A 244 5.50 12.90 16.53
N ALA A 245 5.44 13.18 15.24
CA ALA A 245 6.54 12.90 14.32
C ALA A 245 7.74 13.84 14.48
N ARG A 246 7.51 15.15 14.66
CA ARG A 246 8.59 16.14 14.67
C ARG A 246 9.60 15.94 15.80
N PRO A 247 9.21 15.73 17.07
CA PRO A 247 10.17 15.43 18.14
C PRO A 247 10.95 14.15 17.86
N ARG A 248 10.26 13.11 17.35
CA ARG A 248 10.91 11.81 17.06
C ARG A 248 11.93 11.91 15.93
N LEU A 249 11.68 12.73 14.91
CA LEU A 249 12.65 12.99 13.84
C LEU A 249 13.88 13.73 14.37
N ALA A 250 13.69 14.71 15.27
CA ALA A 250 14.81 15.41 15.91
C ALA A 250 15.69 14.45 16.72
N GLU A 251 15.08 13.59 17.55
CA GLU A 251 15.75 12.55 18.31
C GLU A 251 16.53 11.58 17.41
N LEU A 252 15.92 11.10 16.31
CA LEU A 252 16.57 10.19 15.37
C LEU A 252 17.77 10.82 14.65
N VAL A 253 17.73 12.14 14.43
CA VAL A 253 18.88 12.88 13.86
C VAL A 253 19.96 13.07 14.93
N GLU A 254 19.61 13.40 16.16
CA GLU A 254 20.54 13.53 17.29
C GLU A 254 21.27 12.22 17.58
N ASP A 255 20.53 11.11 17.55
CA ASP A 255 21.07 9.75 17.72
C ASP A 255 21.86 9.23 16.50
N GLY A 256 21.92 10.00 15.40
CA GLY A 256 22.61 9.62 14.16
C GLY A 256 21.94 8.48 13.38
N GLN A 257 20.69 8.13 13.72
CA GLN A 257 19.93 7.10 13.00
C GLN A 257 19.30 7.64 11.71
N LEU A 258 19.06 8.94 11.64
CA LEU A 258 18.74 9.69 10.43
C LEU A 258 19.72 10.84 10.25
N GLN A 259 19.87 11.31 9.04
CA GLN A 259 20.57 12.55 8.74
C GLN A 259 19.71 13.46 7.89
N THR A 260 19.88 14.77 8.11
CA THR A 260 19.27 15.79 7.27
C THR A 260 20.01 15.90 5.94
N CYS A 261 19.27 16.19 4.89
CA CYS A 261 19.82 16.41 3.56
C CYS A 261 19.00 17.45 2.78
N GLU A 262 19.62 18.03 1.78
CA GLU A 262 18.98 18.91 0.81
C GLU A 262 18.76 18.19 -0.51
N VAL A 263 17.63 18.44 -1.16
CA VAL A 263 17.34 17.96 -2.51
C VAL A 263 17.11 19.15 -3.41
N ALA A 264 17.85 19.21 -4.52
CA ALA A 264 17.72 20.31 -5.47
C ALA A 264 16.26 20.50 -5.93
N GLY A 265 15.76 21.72 -5.81
CA GLY A 265 14.38 22.08 -6.15
C GLY A 265 13.35 21.85 -5.02
N TRP A 266 13.72 21.23 -3.90
CA TRP A 266 12.84 21.13 -2.73
C TRP A 266 13.05 22.33 -1.81
N ARG A 267 11.96 22.83 -1.24
CA ARG A 267 12.00 23.95 -0.27
C ARG A 267 12.22 23.48 1.16
N GLN A 268 11.84 22.25 1.45
CA GLN A 268 11.91 21.66 2.78
C GLN A 268 13.18 20.83 2.93
N ILE A 269 13.71 20.80 4.15
CA ILE A 269 14.72 19.84 4.53
C ILE A 269 14.17 18.42 4.37
N ALA A 270 14.98 17.55 3.81
CA ALA A 270 14.71 16.13 3.69
C ALA A 270 15.55 15.32 4.70
N TYR A 271 15.17 14.08 4.88
CA TYR A 271 15.81 13.11 5.75
C TYR A 271 16.10 11.85 4.94
N CYS A 272 17.21 11.20 5.27
CA CYS A 272 17.57 9.89 4.74
C CYS A 272 18.33 9.09 5.81
N LEU A 273 18.51 7.80 5.57
CA LEU A 273 19.39 6.98 6.39
C LEU A 273 20.84 7.44 6.24
N PRO A 274 21.71 7.20 7.24
CA PRO A 274 23.14 7.44 7.11
C PRO A 274 23.75 6.67 5.92
N GLU A 275 24.76 7.27 5.28
CA GLU A 275 25.51 6.69 4.16
C GLU A 275 24.62 6.17 3.01
N PRO A 276 23.72 6.98 2.44
CA PRO A 276 22.77 6.54 1.44
C PRO A 276 23.49 6.13 0.13
N LYS A 277 23.23 4.90 -0.30
CA LYS A 277 23.82 4.37 -1.54
C LYS A 277 22.99 4.76 -2.75
N VAL A 278 23.40 5.79 -3.46
CA VAL A 278 22.75 6.26 -4.69
C VAL A 278 23.12 5.37 -5.87
N PRO A 279 22.18 4.66 -6.52
CA PRO A 279 22.49 3.88 -7.72
C PRO A 279 22.96 4.79 -8.86
N ARG A 280 23.87 4.28 -9.72
CA ARG A 280 24.31 5.01 -10.94
C ARG A 280 23.16 5.20 -11.93
N LYS A 281 22.26 4.22 -12.02
CA LYS A 281 21.03 4.25 -12.82
C LYS A 281 20.01 3.28 -12.24
N VAL A 282 18.74 3.51 -12.52
CA VAL A 282 17.65 2.57 -12.26
C VAL A 282 17.00 2.20 -13.59
N ILE A 283 16.89 0.91 -13.85
CA ILE A 283 16.19 0.36 -15.01
C ILE A 283 14.95 -0.32 -14.47
N ALA A 284 13.79 0.31 -14.66
CA ALA A 284 12.51 -0.17 -14.18
C ALA A 284 11.47 -0.13 -15.31
N SER A 285 10.55 -1.09 -15.30
CA SER A 285 9.39 -1.10 -16.18
C SER A 285 8.23 -1.73 -15.41
N ALA A 286 7.26 -0.93 -14.95
CA ALA A 286 6.18 -1.41 -14.09
C ALA A 286 4.92 -0.55 -14.18
N LEU A 287 3.76 -1.20 -14.16
CA LEU A 287 2.47 -0.55 -13.90
C LEU A 287 2.26 -0.46 -12.38
N LEU A 288 2.00 0.75 -11.87
CA LEU A 288 1.88 1.02 -10.46
C LEU A 288 0.40 1.07 -10.04
N SER A 289 0.08 0.48 -8.89
CA SER A 289 -1.22 0.69 -8.27
C SER A 289 -1.41 2.17 -7.89
N PRO A 290 -2.62 2.73 -7.98
CA PRO A 290 -2.93 4.04 -7.39
C PRO A 290 -2.60 4.15 -5.90
N PHE A 291 -2.53 3.01 -5.22
CA PHE A 291 -2.25 2.84 -3.79
C PHE A 291 -0.82 2.36 -3.50
N ASP A 292 0.07 2.42 -4.50
CA ASP A 292 1.47 2.05 -4.35
C ASP A 292 2.22 3.07 -3.50
N SER A 293 3.04 2.58 -2.57
CA SER A 293 3.80 3.42 -1.62
C SER A 293 4.77 4.39 -2.29
N LEU A 294 5.19 4.12 -3.53
CA LEU A 294 6.00 5.06 -4.29
C LEU A 294 5.25 6.36 -4.62
N ILE A 295 3.92 6.28 -4.83
CA ILE A 295 3.14 7.37 -5.41
C ILE A 295 1.93 7.82 -4.58
N TRP A 296 1.61 7.20 -3.45
CA TRP A 296 0.41 7.55 -2.69
C TRP A 296 0.45 8.95 -2.05
N GLU A 297 1.62 9.47 -1.65
CA GLU A 297 1.77 10.88 -1.26
C GLU A 297 1.97 11.73 -2.52
N ARG A 298 0.93 12.45 -2.91
CA ARG A 298 0.82 13.10 -4.23
C ARG A 298 1.84 14.23 -4.41
N SER A 299 2.08 15.03 -3.38
CA SER A 299 3.04 16.14 -3.47
C SER A 299 4.48 15.65 -3.56
N ARG A 300 4.81 14.51 -2.92
CA ARG A 300 6.10 13.85 -3.10
C ARG A 300 6.26 13.30 -4.51
N THR A 301 5.22 12.66 -5.04
CA THR A 301 5.22 12.13 -6.41
C THR A 301 5.46 13.25 -7.42
N GLU A 302 4.79 14.39 -7.27
CA GLU A 302 4.99 15.57 -8.11
C GLU A 302 6.43 16.11 -7.97
N ARG A 303 6.96 16.27 -6.75
CA ARG A 303 8.33 16.74 -6.53
C ARG A 303 9.41 15.81 -7.10
N LEU A 304 9.21 14.48 -7.04
CA LEU A 304 10.20 13.50 -7.53
C LEU A 304 10.14 13.30 -9.04
N PHE A 305 8.93 13.22 -9.61
CA PHE A 305 8.73 12.72 -10.96
C PHE A 305 8.14 13.77 -11.91
N ASP A 306 7.83 14.97 -11.42
CA ASP A 306 7.05 15.97 -12.16
C ASP A 306 5.72 15.40 -12.67
N PHE A 307 5.11 14.56 -11.83
CA PHE A 307 3.91 13.78 -12.17
C PHE A 307 2.78 14.09 -11.22
N ARG A 308 1.82 14.87 -11.70
CA ARG A 308 0.62 15.22 -10.96
C ARG A 308 -0.43 14.11 -11.11
N TYR A 309 -0.71 13.40 -10.03
CA TYR A 309 -1.60 12.26 -10.05
C TYR A 309 -2.85 12.47 -9.20
N ARG A 310 -4.01 12.12 -9.77
CA ARG A 310 -5.29 12.07 -9.07
C ARG A 310 -6.04 10.80 -9.48
N LEU A 311 -6.56 10.08 -8.52
CA LEU A 311 -7.43 8.93 -8.77
C LEU A 311 -8.86 9.42 -8.98
N GLU A 312 -9.50 8.99 -10.07
CA GLU A 312 -10.81 9.50 -10.51
C GLU A 312 -11.96 8.50 -10.32
N ILE A 313 -11.78 7.47 -9.46
CA ILE A 313 -12.81 6.44 -9.22
C ILE A 313 -14.13 7.01 -8.67
N TYR A 314 -14.05 8.12 -7.92
CA TYR A 314 -15.22 8.81 -7.37
C TYR A 314 -15.69 9.98 -8.25
N THR A 315 -14.98 10.28 -9.35
CA THR A 315 -15.35 11.33 -10.29
C THR A 315 -16.42 10.79 -11.25
N PRO A 316 -17.53 11.52 -11.49
CA PRO A 316 -18.51 11.14 -12.52
C PRO A 316 -17.83 10.89 -13.86
N GLN A 317 -18.36 9.94 -14.64
CA GLN A 317 -17.71 9.47 -15.86
C GLN A 317 -17.43 10.59 -16.87
N ASP A 318 -18.36 11.50 -17.05
CA ASP A 318 -18.28 12.66 -17.94
C ASP A 318 -17.23 13.70 -17.54
N LYS A 319 -16.76 13.66 -16.28
CA LYS A 319 -15.76 14.59 -15.71
C LYS A 319 -14.39 13.99 -15.55
N ARG A 320 -14.20 12.70 -15.91
CA ARG A 320 -12.91 12.04 -15.83
C ARG A 320 -11.99 12.50 -16.96
N VAL A 321 -10.77 12.86 -16.61
CA VAL A 321 -9.75 13.31 -17.57
C VAL A 321 -8.95 12.13 -18.11
N TYR A 322 -8.57 11.20 -17.22
CA TYR A 322 -7.67 10.11 -17.56
C TYR A 322 -8.34 8.73 -17.56
N GLY A 323 -9.43 8.55 -16.84
CA GLY A 323 -10.16 7.29 -16.78
C GLY A 323 -10.63 6.90 -15.38
N TYR A 324 -11.09 5.67 -15.23
CA TYR A 324 -11.64 5.18 -13.96
C TYR A 324 -10.55 4.66 -13.02
N TYR A 325 -9.74 3.70 -13.50
CA TYR A 325 -8.69 3.07 -12.70
C TYR A 325 -7.36 3.14 -13.43
N VAL A 326 -6.75 4.30 -13.32
CA VAL A 326 -5.56 4.69 -14.06
C VAL A 326 -4.30 4.25 -13.31
N LEU A 327 -3.51 3.39 -13.93
CA LEU A 327 -2.23 2.94 -13.43
C LEU A 327 -1.12 3.79 -14.05
N PRO A 328 -0.28 4.49 -13.25
CA PRO A 328 0.94 5.10 -13.75
C PRO A 328 1.92 4.04 -14.26
N PHE A 329 2.52 4.28 -15.41
CA PHE A 329 3.57 3.44 -15.97
C PHE A 329 4.94 4.03 -15.66
N LEU A 330 5.66 3.36 -14.76
CA LEU A 330 7.06 3.65 -14.47
C LEU A 330 7.93 3.04 -15.57
N TYR A 331 8.71 3.89 -16.23
CA TYR A 331 9.72 3.48 -17.20
C TYR A 331 11.06 4.13 -16.90
N ASN A 332 12.05 3.29 -16.57
CA ASN A 332 13.36 3.73 -16.06
C ASN A 332 13.20 4.62 -14.81
N GLU A 333 13.61 5.89 -14.89
CA GLU A 333 13.60 6.83 -13.77
C GLU A 333 12.43 7.84 -13.85
N ARG A 334 11.39 7.60 -14.67
CA ARG A 334 10.23 8.50 -14.82
C ARG A 334 8.90 7.76 -14.86
N ILE A 335 7.84 8.42 -14.47
CA ILE A 335 6.48 7.97 -14.76
C ILE A 335 6.15 8.50 -16.16
N ALA A 336 6.03 7.58 -17.12
CA ALA A 336 6.06 7.91 -18.54
C ALA A 336 4.69 7.86 -19.22
N ALA A 337 3.70 7.23 -18.58
CA ALA A 337 2.33 7.17 -19.08
C ALA A 337 1.31 6.90 -17.97
N ARG A 338 0.03 7.14 -18.30
CA ARG A 338 -1.16 6.75 -17.53
C ARG A 338 -1.96 5.76 -18.35
N VAL A 339 -2.32 4.65 -17.76
CA VAL A 339 -3.03 3.58 -18.45
C VAL A 339 -4.31 3.22 -17.69
N ASP A 340 -5.47 3.49 -18.26
CA ASP A 340 -6.76 3.12 -17.68
C ASP A 340 -7.08 1.66 -18.02
N LEU A 341 -7.13 0.81 -17.01
CA LEU A 341 -7.23 -0.64 -17.15
C LEU A 341 -8.44 -1.23 -16.43
N ARG A 342 -8.98 -2.29 -17.03
CA ARG A 342 -10.00 -3.12 -16.41
C ARG A 342 -9.81 -4.60 -16.76
N ALA A 343 -9.88 -5.48 -15.76
CA ALA A 343 -9.93 -6.91 -15.96
C ALA A 343 -11.38 -7.36 -16.22
N GLU A 344 -11.70 -7.65 -17.46
CA GLU A 344 -13.01 -8.16 -17.89
C GLU A 344 -13.00 -9.69 -17.83
N ARG A 345 -13.11 -10.24 -16.64
CA ARG A 345 -12.97 -11.68 -16.37
C ARG A 345 -13.95 -12.56 -17.14
N ALA A 346 -15.20 -12.12 -17.29
CA ALA A 346 -16.23 -12.86 -18.02
C ALA A 346 -15.87 -13.06 -19.51
N SER A 347 -15.11 -12.13 -20.10
CA SER A 347 -14.65 -12.20 -21.49
C SER A 347 -13.18 -12.57 -21.64
N GLY A 348 -12.48 -12.85 -20.51
CA GLY A 348 -11.07 -13.22 -20.50
C GLY A 348 -10.13 -12.12 -21.01
N ARG A 349 -10.44 -10.84 -20.80
CA ARG A 349 -9.69 -9.74 -21.40
C ARG A 349 -9.15 -8.76 -20.35
N LEU A 350 -7.93 -8.27 -20.58
CA LEU A 350 -7.43 -7.06 -19.97
C LEU A 350 -7.73 -5.88 -20.91
N ALA A 351 -8.77 -5.11 -20.59
CA ALA A 351 -9.21 -3.97 -21.38
C ALA A 351 -8.36 -2.73 -21.06
N VAL A 352 -7.78 -2.13 -22.11
CA VAL A 352 -7.08 -0.85 -22.07
C VAL A 352 -8.03 0.21 -22.59
N HIS A 353 -8.60 1.02 -21.69
CA HIS A 353 -9.58 2.05 -22.05
C HIS A 353 -8.92 3.35 -22.52
N ALA A 354 -7.75 3.68 -21.97
CA ALA A 354 -6.98 4.84 -22.39
C ALA A 354 -5.49 4.66 -22.10
N VAL A 355 -4.65 5.29 -22.95
CA VAL A 355 -3.22 5.47 -22.73
C VAL A 355 -2.92 6.95 -22.96
N HIS A 356 -2.32 7.60 -21.95
CA HIS A 356 -1.89 8.99 -21.99
C HIS A 356 -0.39 9.01 -21.71
N GLU A 357 0.41 9.36 -22.70
CA GLU A 357 1.85 9.54 -22.53
C GLU A 357 2.13 10.86 -21.80
N GLU A 358 3.11 10.83 -20.89
CA GLU A 358 3.65 12.05 -20.25
C GLU A 358 4.84 12.57 -21.07
N GLU A 359 4.99 13.88 -21.13
CA GLU A 359 6.12 14.48 -21.85
C GLU A 359 7.49 13.95 -21.38
N PRO A 360 8.43 13.72 -22.29
CA PRO A 360 8.42 13.95 -23.74
C PRO A 360 7.82 12.80 -24.59
N GLY A 361 6.98 11.95 -24.03
CA GLY A 361 6.43 10.76 -24.66
C GLY A 361 7.27 9.50 -24.39
N LEU A 362 6.81 8.36 -24.88
CA LEU A 362 7.53 7.09 -24.88
C LEU A 362 8.23 6.87 -26.22
N GLU A 363 9.50 6.52 -26.17
CA GLU A 363 10.20 5.96 -27.34
C GLU A 363 9.65 4.55 -27.65
N ASP A 364 9.99 3.99 -28.81
CA ASP A 364 9.47 2.68 -29.24
C ASP A 364 9.84 1.56 -28.26
N GLU A 365 11.04 1.60 -27.68
CA GLU A 365 11.45 0.67 -26.62
C GLU A 365 10.58 0.81 -25.36
N GLY A 366 10.21 2.04 -25.00
CA GLY A 366 9.32 2.30 -23.87
C GLY A 366 7.89 1.83 -24.13
N MET A 367 7.39 1.99 -25.36
CA MET A 367 6.08 1.49 -25.77
C MET A 367 6.07 -0.04 -25.81
N LEU A 368 7.14 -0.67 -26.29
CA LEU A 368 7.30 -2.13 -26.24
C LEU A 368 7.35 -2.62 -24.78
N ALA A 369 8.05 -1.92 -23.90
CA ALA A 369 8.08 -2.24 -22.47
C ALA A 369 6.69 -2.15 -21.84
N LEU A 370 5.87 -1.15 -22.20
CA LEU A 370 4.47 -1.06 -21.78
C LEU A 370 3.66 -2.26 -22.28
N ALA A 371 3.77 -2.60 -23.56
CA ALA A 371 3.09 -3.75 -24.15
C ALA A 371 3.44 -5.06 -23.43
N LEU A 372 4.71 -5.29 -23.13
CA LEU A 372 5.18 -6.44 -22.35
C LEU A 372 4.61 -6.47 -20.93
N ASN A 373 4.51 -5.32 -20.25
CA ASN A 373 3.89 -5.25 -18.92
C ASN A 373 2.40 -5.57 -18.96
N LEU A 374 1.68 -5.10 -19.97
CA LEU A 374 0.25 -5.40 -20.14
C LEU A 374 0.01 -6.89 -20.39
N ARG A 375 0.82 -7.54 -21.25
CA ARG A 375 0.73 -8.99 -21.47
C ARG A 375 1.03 -9.77 -20.20
N ARG A 376 2.15 -9.49 -19.53
CA ARG A 376 2.50 -10.13 -18.26
C ARG A 376 1.40 -9.95 -17.21
N MET A 377 0.73 -8.80 -17.19
CA MET A 377 -0.40 -8.57 -16.29
C MET A 377 -1.62 -9.41 -16.70
N ALA A 378 -1.94 -9.49 -17.99
CA ALA A 378 -3.02 -10.36 -18.48
C ALA A 378 -2.76 -11.82 -18.11
N ASP A 379 -1.57 -12.33 -18.40
CA ASP A 379 -1.14 -13.70 -18.07
C ASP A 379 -1.23 -13.98 -16.57
N TRP A 380 -0.70 -13.05 -15.75
CA TRP A 380 -0.76 -13.15 -14.29
C TRP A 380 -2.19 -13.21 -13.74
N LEU A 381 -3.11 -12.50 -14.38
CA LEU A 381 -4.54 -12.48 -14.02
C LEU A 381 -5.34 -13.64 -14.62
N GLY A 382 -4.71 -14.52 -15.39
CA GLY A 382 -5.37 -15.61 -16.10
C GLY A 382 -6.30 -15.13 -17.23
N LEU A 383 -5.99 -13.97 -17.85
CA LEU A 383 -6.76 -13.40 -18.95
C LEU A 383 -6.12 -13.76 -20.29
N ALA A 384 -6.94 -14.13 -21.25
CA ALA A 384 -6.49 -14.66 -22.54
C ALA A 384 -5.78 -13.63 -23.43
N ARG A 385 -6.14 -12.34 -23.31
CA ARG A 385 -5.58 -11.30 -24.18
C ARG A 385 -5.68 -9.89 -23.60
N VAL A 386 -4.82 -8.99 -24.12
CA VAL A 386 -4.94 -7.54 -23.96
C VAL A 386 -5.81 -6.99 -25.09
N GLN A 387 -6.82 -6.19 -24.77
CA GLN A 387 -7.70 -5.56 -25.74
C GLN A 387 -7.65 -4.04 -25.62
N LEU A 388 -7.39 -3.36 -26.74
CA LEU A 388 -7.40 -1.91 -26.81
C LEU A 388 -8.82 -1.42 -27.15
N ASN A 389 -9.42 -0.66 -26.23
CA ASN A 389 -10.75 -0.04 -26.39
C ASN A 389 -10.64 1.47 -26.66
N CYS A 390 -9.46 1.98 -27.01
CA CYS A 390 -9.17 3.38 -27.29
C CYS A 390 -8.69 3.58 -28.73
N GLN A 391 -8.96 4.81 -29.28
CA GLN A 391 -8.63 5.17 -30.66
C GLN A 391 -7.60 6.31 -30.78
N ARG A 392 -6.94 6.71 -29.69
CA ARG A 392 -5.93 7.78 -29.71
C ARG A 392 -4.66 7.31 -30.43
N GLU A 393 -3.81 8.26 -30.85
CA GLU A 393 -2.53 7.98 -31.54
C GLU A 393 -1.63 7.03 -30.72
N SER A 394 -1.50 7.28 -29.41
CA SER A 394 -0.80 6.37 -28.47
C SER A 394 -1.33 4.93 -28.48
N ALA A 395 -2.62 4.73 -28.76
CA ALA A 395 -3.20 3.41 -28.92
C ALA A 395 -2.75 2.73 -30.24
N GLY A 396 -2.51 3.50 -31.30
CA GLY A 396 -1.95 2.98 -32.54
C GLY A 396 -0.52 2.45 -32.33
N ARG A 397 0.33 3.21 -31.67
CA ARG A 397 1.69 2.79 -31.30
C ARG A 397 1.68 1.55 -30.38
N LEU A 398 0.81 1.55 -29.37
CA LEU A 398 0.68 0.40 -28.46
C LEU A 398 0.17 -0.85 -29.19
N ARG A 399 -0.72 -0.71 -30.18
CA ARG A 399 -1.19 -1.86 -31.00
C ARG A 399 -0.03 -2.50 -31.76
N VAL A 400 0.83 -1.69 -32.39
CA VAL A 400 2.04 -2.18 -33.07
C VAL A 400 2.96 -2.89 -32.09
N ALA A 401 3.23 -2.29 -30.94
CA ALA A 401 4.06 -2.89 -29.90
C ALA A 401 3.49 -4.21 -29.36
N LEU A 402 2.17 -4.29 -29.15
CA LEU A 402 1.50 -5.54 -28.73
C LEU A 402 1.64 -6.65 -29.79
N ALA A 403 1.54 -6.32 -31.08
CA ALA A 403 1.75 -7.30 -32.14
C ALA A 403 3.19 -7.85 -32.16
N GLN A 404 4.19 -7.00 -31.87
CA GLN A 404 5.59 -7.42 -31.78
C GLN A 404 5.90 -8.35 -30.60
N THR A 405 5.10 -8.31 -29.53
CA THR A 405 5.34 -9.13 -28.34
C THR A 405 4.84 -10.59 -28.48
N GLY A 406 4.30 -11.00 -29.65
CA GLY A 406 3.89 -12.38 -29.96
C GLY A 406 2.58 -12.78 -29.28
N GLY A 407 1.56 -13.04 -30.07
CA GLY A 407 0.27 -13.59 -29.64
C GLY A 407 -0.91 -12.81 -30.22
N ASP A 408 -1.53 -13.37 -31.19
CA ASP A 408 -2.89 -13.02 -31.66
C ASP A 408 -3.94 -13.42 -30.61
#